data_d848ad840f1569cd3e368b37d82eab67
#
_entry.id   d848ad840f1569cd3e368b37d82eab67
#
_cell.length_a   1.000
_cell.length_b   1.000
_cell.length_c   1.000
_cell.angle_alpha   90.00
_cell.angle_beta   90.00
_cell.angle_gamma   90.00
#
_symmetry.space_group_name_H-M   'P 1'
#
loop_
_entity.id
_entity.type
_entity.pdbx_description
1 polymer ?
#
loop_
_entity_poly.entity_id
_entity_poly.type
_entity_poly.pdbx_seq_one_letter_code
_entity_poly.pdbx_strand_id
1 'polypeptide(L)'
;MGTITINGKKYEFTDEKNILTIIRKAGIEVPTLCYQPELSVFGACRLCTVEDDRGRCFASCSEEPRDGMVIYTHTERLRKHRKLIVELLLAAHCRDCTTCDKHGKCKLQQLAYQLGVNKVRFENHREEQPVDFSSPSIVRDPNKCVLCGNCVRACSELQGIGVLGFAHRGTDAIVTPAFNRPMSETNCVGCGQCRVVCPTGALTIHHNMTEVWQALGDPNTRVVVQIAPAVRVAVSEAFGLPKGENSIGKIVAALHRMGFDQVYDTIYSADLTIMEESAEFLDRVANGGTLPLMTSWCPAWVKFVENEYPEFKPNISTCRSPQGMFSAVLKEYYRDEANAKGKKTVVVSIMPCTAKKYEAARPEMGRHGHQDVDAVLTTRELAKLIKYVGIRFDMIPENTFDSPLGTGSGAGAIFGATGGVMEAALRTVYEKVTGKEATPLEFEDVRGFDGIKDRKSVV
;
A
#
# COMPACT_ATOMS: atom_id res chain seq x y z
N MET A 1 5.02 -18.70 32.20
CA MET A 1 6.36 -18.13 32.41
C MET A 1 7.37 -19.25 32.43
N GLY A 2 8.50 -19.06 31.78
CA GLY A 2 9.59 -20.04 31.73
C GLY A 2 10.89 -19.37 31.32
N THR A 3 11.95 -20.17 31.28
CA THR A 3 13.30 -19.72 30.89
C THR A 3 13.81 -20.55 29.73
N ILE A 4 14.35 -19.89 28.71
CA ILE A 4 15.00 -20.52 27.56
C ILE A 4 16.46 -20.06 27.49
N THR A 5 17.38 -20.94 27.19
CA THR A 5 18.79 -20.61 26.96
C THR A 5 19.05 -20.49 25.46
N ILE A 6 19.48 -19.30 25.01
CA ILE A 6 19.80 -19.03 23.61
C ILE A 6 21.28 -18.70 23.51
N ASN A 7 22.05 -19.51 22.75
CA ASN A 7 23.48 -19.33 22.59
C ASN A 7 24.25 -19.18 23.92
N GLY A 8 23.84 -19.92 24.95
CA GLY A 8 24.44 -19.92 26.27
C GLY A 8 23.95 -18.82 27.24
N LYS A 9 23.05 -17.92 26.82
CA LYS A 9 22.43 -16.90 27.69
C LYS A 9 20.98 -17.25 27.99
N LYS A 10 20.55 -17.06 29.25
CA LYS A 10 19.18 -17.28 29.70
C LYS A 10 18.30 -16.08 29.38
N TYR A 11 17.09 -16.35 28.91
CA TYR A 11 16.04 -15.37 28.63
C TYR A 11 14.73 -15.87 29.21
N GLU A 12 13.97 -14.99 29.83
CA GLU A 12 12.63 -15.28 30.35
C GLU A 12 11.60 -15.10 29.22
N PHE A 13 10.54 -15.89 29.26
CA PHE A 13 9.37 -15.74 28.40
C PHE A 13 8.08 -15.92 29.18
N THR A 14 6.99 -15.32 28.69
CA THR A 14 5.67 -15.33 29.35
C THR A 14 4.60 -15.95 28.46
N ASP A 15 4.27 -15.29 27.35
CA ASP A 15 3.15 -15.58 26.47
C ASP A 15 3.56 -15.65 24.99
N GLU A 16 4.87 -15.64 24.71
CA GLU A 16 5.36 -15.72 23.36
C GLU A 16 4.95 -17.02 22.66
N LYS A 17 4.21 -16.87 21.56
CA LYS A 17 3.65 -18.00 20.80
C LYS A 17 4.69 -18.86 20.09
N ASN A 18 5.91 -18.37 19.90
CA ASN A 18 6.98 -19.09 19.21
C ASN A 18 8.37 -18.61 19.65
N ILE A 19 9.35 -19.49 19.48
CA ILE A 19 10.74 -19.26 19.86
C ILE A 19 11.37 -18.09 19.08
N LEU A 20 10.97 -17.88 17.81
CA LEU A 20 11.50 -16.78 16.98
C LEU A 20 11.24 -15.42 17.60
N THR A 21 10.08 -15.23 18.24
CA THR A 21 9.74 -13.99 18.94
C THR A 21 10.70 -13.70 20.09
N ILE A 22 11.06 -14.72 20.88
CA ILE A 22 12.02 -14.59 21.99
C ILE A 22 13.42 -14.28 21.45
N ILE A 23 13.85 -14.97 20.39
CA ILE A 23 15.14 -14.73 19.73
C ILE A 23 15.25 -13.27 19.29
N ARG A 24 14.19 -12.72 18.69
CA ARG A 24 14.15 -11.32 18.23
C ARG A 24 14.13 -10.32 19.38
N LYS A 25 13.38 -10.59 20.46
CA LYS A 25 13.40 -9.80 21.71
C LYS A 25 14.80 -9.79 22.35
N ALA A 26 15.55 -10.88 22.21
CA ALA A 26 16.93 -10.97 22.68
C ALA A 26 17.94 -10.21 21.79
N GLY A 27 17.49 -9.48 20.76
CA GLY A 27 18.34 -8.75 19.83
C GLY A 27 19.11 -9.64 18.84
N ILE A 28 18.72 -10.91 18.71
CA ILE A 28 19.38 -11.87 17.81
C ILE A 28 18.62 -11.92 16.48
N GLU A 29 19.31 -11.65 15.39
CA GLU A 29 18.73 -11.68 14.05
C GLU A 29 18.79 -13.11 13.47
N VAL A 30 17.63 -13.71 13.25
CA VAL A 30 17.48 -14.99 12.54
C VAL A 30 16.64 -14.73 11.30
N PRO A 31 17.14 -15.11 10.09
CA PRO A 31 16.49 -14.76 8.83
C PRO A 31 15.17 -15.48 8.63
N THR A 32 14.21 -14.78 7.99
CA THR A 32 12.92 -15.33 7.58
C THR A 32 12.47 -14.77 6.25
N LEU A 33 11.74 -15.55 5.45
CA LEU A 33 11.02 -15.06 4.26
C LEU A 33 9.51 -15.23 4.40
N CYS A 34 9.04 -16.29 5.09
CA CYS A 34 7.62 -16.64 5.17
C CYS A 34 6.94 -16.21 6.49
N TYR A 35 7.65 -15.67 7.45
CA TYR A 35 7.09 -15.26 8.74
C TYR A 35 6.78 -13.76 8.76
N GLN A 36 5.56 -13.44 9.16
CA GLN A 36 5.08 -12.11 9.49
C GLN A 36 4.32 -12.21 10.81
N PRO A 37 4.51 -11.27 11.78
CA PRO A 37 3.86 -11.34 13.09
C PRO A 37 2.33 -11.36 13.02
N GLU A 38 1.75 -10.62 12.07
CA GLU A 38 0.31 -10.42 11.92
C GLU A 38 -0.37 -11.54 11.10
N LEU A 39 0.40 -12.49 10.57
CA LEU A 39 -0.12 -13.60 9.77
C LEU A 39 0.04 -14.94 10.49
N SER A 40 -0.81 -15.89 10.17
CA SER A 40 -0.67 -17.25 10.64
C SER A 40 0.71 -17.84 10.30
N VAL A 41 1.19 -18.78 11.09
CA VAL A 41 2.50 -19.43 10.88
C VAL A 41 2.43 -20.37 9.69
N PHE A 42 3.38 -20.26 8.75
CA PHE A 42 3.44 -21.11 7.56
C PHE A 42 4.62 -22.10 7.56
N GLY A 43 5.79 -21.69 8.08
CA GLY A 43 6.96 -22.54 8.27
C GLY A 43 7.66 -23.03 6.98
N ALA A 44 7.31 -22.49 5.80
CA ALA A 44 7.76 -23.01 4.51
C ALA A 44 9.24 -22.73 4.20
N CYS A 45 9.77 -21.55 4.54
CA CYS A 45 11.10 -21.14 4.06
C CYS A 45 12.26 -21.80 4.80
N ARG A 46 12.05 -22.33 6.01
CA ARG A 46 13.06 -23.00 6.87
C ARG A 46 14.31 -22.19 7.21
N LEU A 47 14.36 -20.91 6.89
CA LEU A 47 15.52 -20.06 7.20
C LEU A 47 15.65 -19.77 8.70
N CYS A 48 14.54 -19.78 9.44
CA CYS A 48 14.53 -19.58 10.89
C CYS A 48 14.94 -20.84 11.69
N THR A 49 15.45 -21.88 11.04
CA THR A 49 15.88 -23.11 11.71
C THR A 49 16.92 -22.81 12.78
N VAL A 50 16.72 -23.39 13.96
CA VAL A 50 17.61 -23.42 15.12
C VAL A 50 17.96 -24.87 15.47
N GLU A 51 18.95 -25.05 16.32
CA GLU A 51 19.43 -26.37 16.75
C GLU A 51 19.33 -26.46 18.28
N ASP A 52 18.80 -27.56 18.81
CA ASP A 52 18.78 -27.80 20.26
C ASP A 52 20.10 -28.45 20.76
N ASP A 53 20.22 -28.66 22.06
CA ASP A 53 21.37 -29.27 22.72
C ASP A 53 21.58 -30.74 22.33
N ARG A 54 20.58 -31.38 21.71
CA ARG A 54 20.66 -32.75 21.18
C ARG A 54 20.97 -32.79 19.68
N GLY A 55 21.21 -31.64 19.06
CA GLY A 55 21.48 -31.53 17.63
C GLY A 55 20.25 -31.66 16.73
N ARG A 56 19.00 -31.58 17.27
CA ARG A 56 17.78 -31.56 16.47
C ARG A 56 17.58 -30.15 15.89
N CYS A 57 17.35 -30.09 14.59
CA CYS A 57 17.04 -28.84 13.88
C CYS A 57 15.56 -28.67 13.66
N PHE A 58 15.01 -27.49 13.99
CA PHE A 58 13.59 -27.17 13.79
C PHE A 58 13.37 -25.69 13.49
N ALA A 59 12.20 -25.34 12.96
CA ALA A 59 11.87 -23.97 12.60
C ALA A 59 11.38 -23.19 13.84
N SER A 60 12.13 -22.19 14.27
CA SER A 60 11.80 -21.40 15.47
C SER A 60 10.50 -20.61 15.36
N CYS A 61 10.01 -20.31 14.15
CA CYS A 61 8.75 -19.59 13.94
C CYS A 61 7.49 -20.45 14.21
N SER A 62 7.62 -21.77 14.25
CA SER A 62 6.50 -22.73 14.40
C SER A 62 6.61 -23.61 15.65
N GLU A 63 7.63 -23.44 16.47
CA GLU A 63 7.82 -24.19 17.71
C GLU A 63 7.54 -23.28 18.91
N GLU A 64 6.74 -23.77 19.85
CA GLU A 64 6.46 -23.10 21.12
C GLU A 64 7.66 -23.20 22.07
N PRO A 65 7.93 -22.14 22.84
CA PRO A 65 8.97 -22.20 23.87
C PRO A 65 8.57 -23.11 25.03
N ARG A 66 9.56 -23.84 25.60
CA ARG A 66 9.39 -24.69 26.78
C ARG A 66 10.42 -24.32 27.82
N ASP A 67 10.03 -24.41 29.11
CA ASP A 67 10.95 -24.13 30.20
C ASP A 67 12.17 -25.06 30.19
N GLY A 68 13.35 -24.48 30.45
CA GLY A 68 14.61 -25.18 30.41
C GLY A 68 15.16 -25.51 29.01
N MET A 69 14.50 -25.11 27.92
CA MET A 69 14.96 -25.36 26.57
C MET A 69 16.30 -24.68 26.28
N VAL A 70 17.19 -25.39 25.59
CA VAL A 70 18.50 -24.86 25.15
C VAL A 70 18.55 -24.87 23.62
N ILE A 71 18.84 -23.73 23.00
CA ILE A 71 18.91 -23.59 21.55
C ILE A 71 20.14 -22.78 21.10
N TYR A 72 20.57 -23.10 19.89
CA TYR A 72 21.65 -22.41 19.18
C TYR A 72 21.11 -21.85 17.85
N THR A 73 21.50 -20.61 17.53
CA THR A 73 20.99 -19.89 16.35
C THR A 73 21.98 -19.79 15.20
N HIS A 74 23.27 -20.11 15.40
CA HIS A 74 24.34 -19.82 14.44
C HIS A 74 25.46 -20.86 14.37
N THR A 75 25.17 -22.14 14.66
CA THR A 75 26.15 -23.24 14.49
C THR A 75 26.63 -23.32 13.04
N GLU A 76 27.79 -23.97 12.80
CA GLU A 76 28.29 -24.18 11.43
C GLU A 76 27.27 -24.91 10.55
N ARG A 77 26.58 -25.90 11.12
CA ARG A 77 25.52 -26.67 10.46
C ARG A 77 24.38 -25.75 10.02
N LEU A 78 23.90 -24.86 10.87
CA LEU A 78 22.84 -23.91 10.55
C LEU A 78 23.25 -22.90 9.47
N ARG A 79 24.49 -22.43 9.49
CA ARG A 79 25.03 -21.54 8.44
C ARG A 79 25.04 -22.23 7.08
N LYS A 80 25.56 -23.48 7.01
CA LYS A 80 25.56 -24.30 5.79
C LYS A 80 24.13 -24.55 5.30
N HIS A 81 23.19 -24.86 6.22
CA HIS A 81 21.80 -25.11 5.91
C HIS A 81 21.12 -23.86 5.30
N ARG A 82 21.26 -22.70 5.93
CA ARG A 82 20.69 -21.45 5.41
C ARG A 82 21.26 -21.05 4.05
N LYS A 83 22.57 -21.18 3.88
CA LYS A 83 23.23 -20.94 2.59
C LYS A 83 22.66 -21.84 1.49
N LEU A 84 22.51 -23.12 1.77
CA LEU A 84 21.91 -24.09 0.82
C LEU A 84 20.47 -23.73 0.46
N ILE A 85 19.63 -23.35 1.43
CA ILE A 85 18.25 -22.93 1.18
C ILE A 85 18.22 -21.72 0.25
N VAL A 86 19.03 -20.69 0.54
CA VAL A 86 19.06 -19.47 -0.29
C VAL A 86 19.57 -19.78 -1.70
N GLU A 87 20.53 -20.66 -1.85
CA GLU A 87 21.03 -21.10 -3.14
C GLU A 87 19.94 -21.84 -3.96
N LEU A 88 19.16 -22.72 -3.31
CA LEU A 88 18.01 -23.40 -3.95
C LEU A 88 16.92 -22.39 -4.36
N LEU A 89 16.62 -21.42 -3.51
CA LEU A 89 15.67 -20.37 -3.86
C LEU A 89 16.14 -19.51 -5.03
N LEU A 90 17.44 -19.22 -5.11
CA LEU A 90 18.03 -18.50 -6.24
C LEU A 90 18.08 -19.33 -7.53
N ALA A 91 18.20 -20.66 -7.43
CA ALA A 91 18.13 -21.54 -8.59
C ALA A 91 16.77 -21.44 -9.30
N ALA A 92 15.69 -21.36 -8.52
CA ALA A 92 14.32 -21.25 -9.03
C ALA A 92 13.86 -19.78 -9.28
N HIS A 93 14.77 -18.81 -9.23
CA HIS A 93 14.47 -17.39 -9.37
C HIS A 93 15.13 -16.80 -10.62
N CYS A 94 14.47 -15.88 -11.33
CA CYS A 94 15.00 -15.30 -12.57
C CYS A 94 16.32 -14.53 -12.41
N ARG A 95 16.65 -14.04 -11.22
CA ARG A 95 17.88 -13.31 -10.83
C ARG A 95 18.15 -11.99 -11.58
N ASP A 96 17.17 -11.42 -12.27
CA ASP A 96 17.28 -10.14 -13.01
C ASP A 96 17.23 -8.94 -12.04
N CYS A 97 18.17 -8.92 -11.08
CA CYS A 97 18.15 -7.98 -9.97
C CYS A 97 18.30 -6.52 -10.40
N THR A 98 19.06 -6.24 -11.45
CA THR A 98 19.35 -4.87 -11.93
C THR A 98 18.11 -4.16 -12.49
N THR A 99 17.20 -4.91 -13.08
CA THR A 99 15.94 -4.40 -13.66
C THR A 99 14.73 -4.60 -12.75
N CYS A 100 14.92 -5.22 -11.59
CA CYS A 100 13.85 -5.56 -10.67
C CYS A 100 13.44 -4.36 -9.80
N ASP A 101 12.14 -4.07 -9.72
CA ASP A 101 11.58 -3.02 -8.84
C ASP A 101 11.93 -3.17 -7.36
N LYS A 102 12.30 -4.38 -6.93
CA LYS A 102 12.69 -4.68 -5.56
C LYS A 102 14.19 -4.58 -5.32
N HIS A 103 14.97 -4.19 -6.35
CA HIS A 103 16.43 -4.03 -6.24
C HIS A 103 16.84 -3.21 -5.01
N GLY A 104 17.87 -3.65 -4.29
CA GLY A 104 18.36 -3.05 -3.05
C GLY A 104 17.45 -3.23 -1.82
N LYS A 105 16.18 -3.63 -2.00
CA LYS A 105 15.19 -3.85 -0.93
C LYS A 105 14.63 -5.28 -0.92
N CYS A 106 15.20 -6.19 -1.73
CA CYS A 106 14.78 -7.57 -1.82
C CYS A 106 15.42 -8.40 -0.69
N LYS A 107 14.59 -9.05 0.14
CA LYS A 107 15.09 -9.90 1.24
C LYS A 107 15.91 -11.09 0.75
N LEU A 108 15.57 -11.67 -0.40
CA LEU A 108 16.34 -12.76 -0.99
C LEU A 108 17.73 -12.30 -1.42
N GLN A 109 17.84 -11.13 -2.07
CA GLN A 109 19.11 -10.54 -2.47
C GLN A 109 20.00 -10.24 -1.27
N GLN A 110 19.43 -9.64 -0.21
CA GLN A 110 20.15 -9.35 1.04
C GLN A 110 20.67 -10.63 1.70
N LEU A 111 19.84 -11.67 1.78
CA LEU A 111 20.24 -12.97 2.35
C LEU A 111 21.33 -13.66 1.53
N ALA A 112 21.25 -13.58 0.20
CA ALA A 112 22.29 -14.12 -0.67
C ALA A 112 23.66 -13.47 -0.40
N TYR A 113 23.66 -12.15 -0.25
CA TYR A 113 24.87 -11.39 0.10
C TYR A 113 25.38 -11.75 1.51
N GLN A 114 24.52 -11.70 2.52
CA GLN A 114 24.87 -11.98 3.93
C GLN A 114 25.41 -13.39 4.15
N LEU A 115 24.89 -14.38 3.43
CA LEU A 115 25.30 -15.77 3.54
C LEU A 115 26.44 -16.15 2.58
N GLY A 116 26.95 -15.21 1.80
CA GLY A 116 28.06 -15.41 0.87
C GLY A 116 27.73 -16.42 -0.23
N VAL A 117 26.55 -16.32 -0.83
CA VAL A 117 26.16 -17.15 -1.99
C VAL A 117 26.71 -16.50 -3.26
N ASN A 118 27.89 -16.94 -3.69
CA ASN A 118 28.59 -16.39 -4.87
C ASN A 118 28.30 -17.17 -6.16
N LYS A 119 27.80 -18.40 -6.04
CA LYS A 119 27.46 -19.29 -7.16
C LYS A 119 26.20 -20.07 -6.86
N VAL A 120 25.36 -20.21 -7.84
CA VAL A 120 24.19 -21.10 -7.80
C VAL A 120 24.57 -22.40 -8.53
N ARG A 121 24.62 -23.51 -7.78
CA ARG A 121 25.04 -24.82 -8.30
C ARG A 121 23.92 -25.63 -8.91
N PHE A 122 22.67 -25.30 -8.56
CA PHE A 122 21.47 -26.04 -8.95
C PHE A 122 20.88 -25.49 -10.24
N GLU A 123 20.37 -26.36 -11.07
CA GLU A 123 19.63 -26.01 -12.29
C GLU A 123 18.21 -25.54 -11.96
N ASN A 124 17.68 -24.67 -12.80
CA ASN A 124 16.28 -24.25 -12.72
C ASN A 124 15.42 -25.27 -13.49
N HIS A 125 14.50 -25.91 -12.78
CA HIS A 125 13.52 -26.84 -13.37
C HIS A 125 12.10 -26.22 -13.45
N ARG A 126 11.94 -24.94 -13.14
CA ARG A 126 10.67 -24.23 -13.29
C ARG A 126 10.52 -23.72 -14.71
N GLU A 127 9.33 -23.91 -15.26
CA GLU A 127 8.94 -23.27 -16.50
C GLU A 127 8.73 -21.77 -16.28
N GLU A 128 9.17 -20.98 -17.23
CA GLU A 128 8.94 -19.55 -17.23
C GLU A 128 7.45 -19.25 -17.42
N GLN A 129 6.91 -18.41 -16.57
CA GLN A 129 5.51 -18.03 -16.56
C GLN A 129 5.33 -16.60 -17.07
N PRO A 130 4.23 -16.30 -17.80
CA PRO A 130 3.96 -14.95 -18.25
C PRO A 130 3.74 -14.01 -17.06
N VAL A 131 4.23 -12.78 -17.20
CA VAL A 131 3.99 -11.72 -16.22
C VAL A 131 2.59 -11.16 -16.46
N ASP A 132 1.82 -11.03 -15.40
CA ASP A 132 0.46 -10.51 -15.44
C ASP A 132 0.45 -9.00 -15.14
N PHE A 133 0.19 -8.20 -16.17
CA PHE A 133 0.04 -6.75 -16.14
C PHE A 133 -1.42 -6.30 -16.22
N SER A 134 -2.38 -7.20 -16.16
CA SER A 134 -3.80 -6.91 -16.42
C SER A 134 -4.43 -5.98 -15.39
N SER A 135 -3.97 -6.01 -14.13
CA SER A 135 -4.50 -5.12 -13.09
C SER A 135 -3.88 -3.72 -13.19
N PRO A 136 -4.69 -2.65 -13.12
CA PRO A 136 -4.15 -1.28 -13.07
C PRO A 136 -3.37 -0.96 -11.78
N SER A 137 -3.50 -1.81 -10.74
CA SER A 137 -2.89 -1.58 -9.43
C SER A 137 -1.65 -2.42 -9.17
N ILE A 138 -1.69 -3.70 -9.53
CA ILE A 138 -0.69 -4.72 -9.14
C ILE A 138 -0.21 -5.50 -10.35
N VAL A 139 1.10 -5.66 -10.45
CA VAL A 139 1.76 -6.56 -11.40
C VAL A 139 2.17 -7.83 -10.67
N ARG A 140 1.91 -9.00 -11.27
CA ARG A 140 2.30 -10.31 -10.75
C ARG A 140 3.31 -10.97 -11.66
N ASP A 141 4.51 -11.22 -11.15
CA ASP A 141 5.60 -11.93 -11.82
C ASP A 141 5.91 -13.25 -11.07
N PRO A 142 5.37 -14.38 -11.55
CA PRO A 142 5.59 -15.68 -10.90
C PRO A 142 7.05 -16.13 -10.88
N ASN A 143 7.89 -15.65 -11.82
CA ASN A 143 9.29 -16.04 -11.94
C ASN A 143 10.17 -15.49 -10.81
N LYS A 144 9.65 -14.50 -10.08
CA LYS A 144 10.27 -13.90 -8.89
C LYS A 144 9.69 -14.42 -7.57
N CYS A 145 8.79 -15.41 -7.64
CA CYS A 145 8.11 -15.95 -6.46
C CYS A 145 8.95 -17.02 -5.75
N VAL A 146 9.13 -16.85 -4.43
CA VAL A 146 9.81 -17.82 -3.55
C VAL A 146 8.83 -18.69 -2.75
N LEU A 147 7.57 -18.73 -3.12
CA LEU A 147 6.50 -19.55 -2.52
C LEU A 147 6.37 -19.39 -0.98
N CYS A 148 6.63 -18.21 -0.46
CA CYS A 148 6.58 -17.95 0.98
C CYS A 148 5.16 -17.86 1.56
N GLY A 149 4.13 -17.76 0.73
CA GLY A 149 2.72 -17.71 1.13
C GLY A 149 2.26 -16.44 1.84
N ASN A 150 3.12 -15.43 2.03
CA ASN A 150 2.73 -14.20 2.74
C ASN A 150 1.58 -13.47 2.04
N CYS A 151 1.63 -13.36 0.71
CA CYS A 151 0.59 -12.66 -0.06
C CYS A 151 -0.76 -13.41 -0.04
N VAL A 152 -0.73 -14.73 -0.05
CA VAL A 152 -1.93 -15.58 0.07
C VAL A 152 -2.61 -15.29 1.40
N ARG A 153 -1.87 -15.40 2.51
CA ARG A 153 -2.38 -15.17 3.86
C ARG A 153 -2.79 -13.72 4.10
N ALA A 154 -2.00 -12.74 3.63
CA ALA A 154 -2.39 -11.34 3.76
C ALA A 154 -3.69 -11.03 3.00
N CYS A 155 -3.93 -11.67 1.85
CA CYS A 155 -5.15 -11.49 1.09
C CYS A 155 -6.37 -12.13 1.76
N SER A 156 -6.19 -13.33 2.35
CA SER A 156 -7.28 -14.07 2.99
C SER A 156 -7.50 -13.69 4.46
N GLU A 157 -6.42 -13.56 5.26
CA GLU A 157 -6.52 -13.40 6.71
C GLU A 157 -6.72 -11.92 7.12
N LEU A 158 -6.02 -10.98 6.45
CA LEU A 158 -6.10 -9.56 6.80
C LEU A 158 -7.13 -8.81 5.97
N GLN A 159 -7.27 -9.16 4.69
CA GLN A 159 -8.17 -8.44 3.78
C GLN A 159 -9.51 -9.15 3.56
N GLY A 160 -9.64 -10.42 3.94
CA GLY A 160 -10.86 -11.19 3.76
C GLY A 160 -11.25 -11.46 2.30
N ILE A 161 -10.34 -11.26 1.32
CA ILE A 161 -10.67 -11.33 -0.12
C ILE A 161 -10.25 -12.67 -0.74
N GLY A 162 -9.07 -13.21 -0.40
CA GLY A 162 -8.65 -14.56 -0.80
C GLY A 162 -8.37 -14.77 -2.30
N VAL A 163 -7.99 -13.74 -3.06
CA VAL A 163 -7.75 -13.86 -4.51
C VAL A 163 -6.61 -14.80 -4.86
N LEU A 164 -5.52 -14.77 -4.06
CA LEU A 164 -4.32 -15.54 -4.32
C LEU A 164 -4.32 -16.86 -3.55
N GLY A 165 -3.95 -17.94 -4.23
CA GLY A 165 -3.81 -19.27 -3.65
C GLY A 165 -2.59 -20.00 -4.21
N PHE A 166 -2.29 -21.19 -3.68
CA PHE A 166 -1.31 -22.09 -4.28
C PHE A 166 -2.01 -23.00 -5.30
N ALA A 167 -1.40 -23.13 -6.46
CA ALA A 167 -1.79 -24.08 -7.48
C ALA A 167 -0.62 -25.01 -7.80
N HIS A 168 -0.92 -26.23 -8.23
CA HIS A 168 0.01 -27.30 -8.54
C HIS A 168 0.86 -27.75 -7.33
N ARG A 169 1.90 -28.54 -7.55
CA ARG A 169 2.80 -29.08 -6.52
C ARG A 169 4.21 -29.31 -7.08
N GLY A 170 5.17 -29.50 -6.19
CA GLY A 170 6.57 -29.74 -6.58
C GLY A 170 7.17 -28.50 -7.26
N THR A 171 7.88 -28.71 -8.35
CA THR A 171 8.51 -27.65 -9.17
C THR A 171 7.51 -26.73 -9.84
N ASP A 172 6.31 -27.24 -10.16
CA ASP A 172 5.27 -26.53 -10.87
C ASP A 172 4.40 -25.67 -9.94
N ALA A 173 4.64 -25.72 -8.63
CA ALA A 173 3.89 -24.94 -7.65
C ALA A 173 4.00 -23.45 -7.94
N ILE A 174 2.85 -22.77 -8.04
CA ILE A 174 2.75 -21.31 -8.26
C ILE A 174 1.79 -20.68 -7.27
N VAL A 175 1.98 -19.38 -7.03
CA VAL A 175 0.98 -18.53 -6.36
C VAL A 175 0.23 -17.76 -7.44
N THR A 176 -1.09 -17.99 -7.51
CA THR A 176 -1.92 -17.47 -8.60
C THR A 176 -3.37 -17.30 -8.15
N PRO A 177 -4.18 -16.50 -8.86
CA PRO A 177 -5.64 -16.57 -8.74
C PRO A 177 -6.19 -17.95 -9.19
N ALA A 178 -7.43 -18.24 -8.82
CA ALA A 178 -8.11 -19.45 -9.25
C ALA A 178 -8.06 -19.61 -10.78
N PHE A 179 -7.75 -20.82 -11.25
CA PHE A 179 -7.60 -21.17 -12.66
C PHE A 179 -6.57 -20.33 -13.42
N ASN A 180 -5.60 -19.74 -12.74
CA ASN A 180 -4.58 -18.84 -13.28
C ASN A 180 -5.16 -17.68 -14.12
N ARG A 181 -6.35 -17.16 -13.73
CA ARG A 181 -6.97 -16.03 -14.39
C ARG A 181 -6.13 -14.77 -14.24
N PRO A 182 -6.21 -13.81 -15.19
CA PRO A 182 -5.65 -12.50 -15.04
C PRO A 182 -6.17 -11.79 -13.78
N MET A 183 -5.33 -11.01 -13.11
CA MET A 183 -5.71 -10.28 -11.89
C MET A 183 -6.91 -9.34 -12.11
N SER A 184 -7.08 -8.79 -13.31
CA SER A 184 -8.21 -7.93 -13.70
C SER A 184 -9.57 -8.63 -13.67
N GLU A 185 -9.58 -9.96 -13.88
CA GLU A 185 -10.80 -10.80 -13.94
C GLU A 185 -11.15 -11.41 -12.58
N THR A 186 -10.56 -10.93 -11.51
CA THR A 186 -10.76 -11.45 -10.15
C THR A 186 -11.42 -10.43 -9.24
N ASN A 187 -11.84 -10.88 -8.06
CA ASN A 187 -12.37 -10.02 -6.99
C ASN A 187 -11.28 -9.14 -6.34
N CYS A 188 -10.08 -9.02 -6.95
CA CYS A 188 -9.00 -8.19 -6.42
C CYS A 188 -9.42 -6.73 -6.32
N VAL A 189 -9.36 -6.17 -5.12
CA VAL A 189 -9.74 -4.77 -4.83
C VAL A 189 -8.59 -3.78 -5.03
N GLY A 190 -7.42 -4.22 -5.50
CA GLY A 190 -6.29 -3.35 -5.79
C GLY A 190 -5.58 -2.76 -4.57
N CYS A 191 -5.84 -3.24 -3.34
CA CYS A 191 -5.34 -2.66 -2.09
C CYS A 191 -3.81 -2.70 -1.92
N GLY A 192 -3.10 -3.59 -2.61
CA GLY A 192 -1.63 -3.68 -2.60
C GLY A 192 -1.02 -4.38 -1.38
N GLN A 193 -1.80 -4.92 -0.44
CA GLN A 193 -1.26 -5.57 0.77
C GLN A 193 -0.39 -6.79 0.44
N CYS A 194 -0.77 -7.54 -0.58
CA CYS A 194 0.05 -8.66 -1.09
C CYS A 194 1.47 -8.21 -1.50
N ARG A 195 1.62 -7.02 -2.08
CA ARG A 195 2.91 -6.42 -2.44
C ARG A 195 3.70 -5.97 -1.22
N VAL A 196 3.06 -5.46 -0.17
CA VAL A 196 3.72 -5.01 1.07
C VAL A 196 4.44 -6.17 1.74
N VAL A 197 3.79 -7.33 1.85
CA VAL A 197 4.35 -8.52 2.51
C VAL A 197 5.26 -9.37 1.61
N CYS A 198 5.31 -9.09 0.30
CA CYS A 198 6.15 -9.85 -0.63
C CYS A 198 7.64 -9.57 -0.37
N PRO A 199 8.45 -10.60 -0.03
CA PRO A 199 9.87 -10.41 0.26
C PRO A 199 10.72 -10.19 -1.00
N THR A 200 10.19 -10.53 -2.17
CA THR A 200 10.84 -10.40 -3.48
C THR A 200 10.08 -9.46 -4.41
N GLY A 201 10.41 -9.41 -5.69
CA GLY A 201 9.73 -8.64 -6.72
C GLY A 201 8.58 -9.35 -7.41
N ALA A 202 8.05 -10.44 -6.85
CA ALA A 202 6.96 -11.21 -7.47
C ALA A 202 5.63 -10.45 -7.53
N LEU A 203 5.42 -9.51 -6.61
CA LEU A 203 4.27 -8.60 -6.62
C LEU A 203 4.78 -7.17 -6.52
N THR A 204 4.46 -6.36 -7.50
CA THR A 204 4.87 -4.96 -7.61
C THR A 204 3.67 -4.07 -7.92
N ILE A 205 3.85 -2.76 -7.95
CA ILE A 205 2.82 -1.81 -8.37
C ILE A 205 2.82 -1.74 -9.89
N HIS A 206 1.68 -1.54 -10.49
CA HIS A 206 1.61 -1.10 -11.88
C HIS A 206 2.04 0.38 -11.93
N HIS A 207 3.17 0.67 -12.58
CA HIS A 207 3.74 2.01 -12.61
C HIS A 207 3.12 2.88 -13.72
N ASN A 208 2.82 4.15 -13.37
CA ASN A 208 2.40 5.17 -14.36
C ASN A 208 3.47 6.27 -14.56
N MET A 209 4.71 6.00 -14.19
CA MET A 209 5.78 6.99 -14.32
C MET A 209 6.12 7.28 -15.78
N THR A 210 6.04 6.27 -16.67
CA THR A 210 6.33 6.44 -18.10
C THR A 210 5.33 7.35 -18.76
N GLU A 211 4.05 7.16 -18.52
CA GLU A 211 2.95 7.97 -19.04
C GLU A 211 3.09 9.43 -18.59
N VAL A 212 3.44 9.63 -17.32
CA VAL A 212 3.68 10.98 -16.79
C VAL A 212 4.87 11.64 -17.46
N TRP A 213 5.99 10.93 -17.67
CA TRP A 213 7.15 11.48 -18.39
C TRP A 213 6.84 11.80 -19.85
N GLN A 214 6.06 10.97 -20.52
CA GLN A 214 5.62 11.25 -21.89
C GLN A 214 4.77 12.52 -21.95
N ALA A 215 3.84 12.68 -21.01
CA ALA A 215 3.01 13.88 -20.93
C ALA A 215 3.82 15.16 -20.63
N LEU A 216 4.77 15.09 -19.70
CA LEU A 216 5.66 16.22 -19.37
C LEU A 216 6.60 16.59 -20.53
N GLY A 217 6.95 15.65 -21.41
CA GLY A 217 7.79 15.88 -22.58
C GLY A 217 7.02 16.42 -23.82
N ASP A 218 5.70 16.41 -23.82
CA ASP A 218 4.89 16.90 -24.93
C ASP A 218 4.57 18.40 -24.78
N PRO A 219 5.09 19.28 -25.66
CA PRO A 219 4.87 20.73 -25.58
C PRO A 219 3.39 21.13 -25.77
N ASN A 220 2.58 20.26 -26.40
CA ASN A 220 1.15 20.50 -26.64
C ASN A 220 0.28 20.02 -25.46
N THR A 221 0.89 19.46 -24.44
CA THR A 221 0.21 18.96 -23.25
C THR A 221 0.45 19.91 -22.07
N ARG A 222 -0.61 20.19 -21.31
CA ARG A 222 -0.54 20.77 -19.99
C ARG A 222 -0.65 19.65 -18.99
N VAL A 223 0.31 19.52 -18.10
CA VAL A 223 0.29 18.50 -17.03
C VAL A 223 0.01 19.17 -15.69
N VAL A 224 -1.16 18.88 -15.14
CA VAL A 224 -1.56 19.37 -13.81
C VAL A 224 -1.56 18.20 -12.82
N VAL A 225 -1.22 18.47 -11.57
CA VAL A 225 -1.13 17.42 -10.56
C VAL A 225 -1.84 17.81 -9.27
N GLN A 226 -2.57 16.88 -8.66
CA GLN A 226 -3.15 16.99 -7.34
C GLN A 226 -2.45 16.07 -6.35
N ILE A 227 -2.32 16.53 -5.09
CA ILE A 227 -1.59 15.82 -4.03
C ILE A 227 -2.53 15.53 -2.87
N ALA A 228 -2.66 14.24 -2.50
CA ALA A 228 -3.44 13.83 -1.33
C ALA A 228 -2.83 14.29 0.00
N PRO A 229 -3.65 14.60 1.02
CA PRO A 229 -3.18 15.13 2.31
C PRO A 229 -2.09 14.30 2.99
N ALA A 230 -2.21 12.97 3.02
CA ALA A 230 -1.24 12.08 3.69
C ALA A 230 0.14 12.01 3.00
N VAL A 231 0.26 12.41 1.73
CA VAL A 231 1.54 12.38 1.00
C VAL A 231 2.56 13.33 1.62
N ARG A 232 2.10 14.47 2.17
CA ARG A 232 2.95 15.53 2.75
C ARG A 232 3.86 15.05 3.88
N VAL A 233 3.44 14.04 4.65
CA VAL A 233 4.18 13.48 5.78
C VAL A 233 4.87 12.15 5.47
N ALA A 234 4.60 11.55 4.31
CA ALA A 234 5.09 10.22 3.95
C ALA A 234 6.30 10.23 3.00
N VAL A 235 6.57 11.34 2.30
CA VAL A 235 7.66 11.45 1.31
C VAL A 235 9.02 11.68 1.98
N SER A 236 9.06 12.44 3.07
CA SER A 236 10.27 12.84 3.80
C SER A 236 11.19 11.67 4.15
N GLU A 237 10.64 10.55 4.60
CA GLU A 237 11.41 9.34 4.94
C GLU A 237 12.23 8.78 3.76
N ALA A 238 11.75 8.93 2.52
CA ALA A 238 12.45 8.45 1.33
C ALA A 238 13.74 9.25 1.05
N PHE A 239 13.89 10.40 1.68
CA PHE A 239 15.03 11.32 1.53
C PHE A 239 15.84 11.48 2.82
N GLY A 240 15.59 10.63 3.83
CA GLY A 240 16.34 10.66 5.09
C GLY A 240 15.97 11.79 6.05
N LEU A 241 14.86 12.49 5.78
CA LEU A 241 14.27 13.49 6.66
C LEU A 241 13.50 12.82 7.81
N PRO A 242 13.20 13.55 8.91
CA PRO A 242 12.46 12.99 10.03
C PRO A 242 11.10 12.39 9.61
N LYS A 243 10.71 11.30 10.27
CA LYS A 243 9.43 10.66 10.04
C LYS A 243 8.28 11.61 10.44
N GLY A 244 7.28 11.72 9.57
CA GLY A 244 6.12 12.57 9.82
C GLY A 244 6.38 14.07 9.58
N GLU A 245 7.57 14.47 9.13
CA GLU A 245 7.83 15.85 8.75
C GLU A 245 6.95 16.27 7.58
N ASN A 246 6.27 17.42 7.73
CA ASN A 246 5.47 17.99 6.65
C ASN A 246 6.40 18.64 5.61
N SER A 247 6.55 17.97 4.49
CA SER A 247 7.42 18.41 3.38
C SER A 247 6.64 18.91 2.15
N ILE A 248 5.39 19.36 2.33
CA ILE A 248 4.53 19.71 1.19
C ILE A 248 5.12 20.82 0.31
N GLY A 249 5.70 21.87 0.89
CA GLY A 249 6.31 22.96 0.13
C GLY A 249 7.48 22.46 -0.73
N LYS A 250 8.29 21.54 -0.22
CA LYS A 250 9.37 20.89 -0.98
C LYS A 250 8.84 19.99 -2.10
N ILE A 251 7.71 19.30 -1.86
CA ILE A 251 7.05 18.48 -2.89
C ILE A 251 6.55 19.36 -4.04
N VAL A 252 5.87 20.46 -3.72
CA VAL A 252 5.37 21.42 -4.72
C VAL A 252 6.53 21.98 -5.54
N ALA A 253 7.59 22.42 -4.89
CA ALA A 253 8.79 22.90 -5.58
C ALA A 253 9.44 21.85 -6.47
N ALA A 254 9.50 20.61 -6.04
CA ALA A 254 10.05 19.50 -6.83
C ALA A 254 9.19 19.22 -8.07
N LEU A 255 7.87 19.24 -7.95
CA LEU A 255 6.94 19.02 -9.07
C LEU A 255 7.05 20.14 -10.12
N HIS A 256 7.09 21.41 -9.71
CA HIS A 256 7.33 22.50 -10.66
C HIS A 256 8.69 22.39 -11.37
N ARG A 257 9.75 21.97 -10.65
CA ARG A 257 11.06 21.72 -11.28
C ARG A 257 11.06 20.55 -12.26
N MET A 258 10.18 19.57 -12.06
CA MET A 258 9.99 18.46 -13.00
C MET A 258 9.18 18.84 -14.25
N GLY A 259 8.58 20.03 -14.27
CA GLY A 259 7.84 20.55 -15.43
C GLY A 259 6.33 20.41 -15.34
N PHE A 260 5.77 20.11 -14.16
CA PHE A 260 4.31 20.21 -13.98
C PHE A 260 3.87 21.68 -14.07
N ASP A 261 2.87 21.93 -14.90
CA ASP A 261 2.36 23.30 -15.15
C ASP A 261 1.67 23.89 -13.92
N GLN A 262 0.87 23.07 -13.22
CA GLN A 262 0.22 23.47 -11.95
C GLN A 262 0.21 22.30 -10.95
N VAL A 263 0.31 22.67 -9.67
CA VAL A 263 0.32 21.75 -8.54
C VAL A 263 -0.78 22.14 -7.55
N TYR A 264 -1.74 21.25 -7.34
CA TYR A 264 -2.94 21.50 -6.54
C TYR A 264 -2.97 20.66 -5.26
N ASP A 265 -3.62 21.22 -4.22
CA ASP A 265 -3.92 20.47 -3.00
C ASP A 265 -5.29 19.78 -3.11
N THR A 266 -5.32 18.46 -2.97
CA THR A 266 -6.57 17.68 -2.93
C THR A 266 -7.46 18.05 -1.72
N ILE A 267 -6.95 18.82 -0.73
CA ILE A 267 -7.74 19.35 0.38
C ILE A 267 -8.95 20.15 -0.14
N TYR A 268 -8.77 20.93 -1.22
CA TYR A 268 -9.88 21.66 -1.84
C TYR A 268 -11.06 20.76 -2.19
N SER A 269 -10.79 19.64 -2.83
CA SER A 269 -11.86 18.70 -3.20
C SER A 269 -12.30 17.81 -2.04
N ALA A 270 -11.49 17.66 -1.00
CA ALA A 270 -11.93 17.03 0.23
C ALA A 270 -13.05 17.84 0.89
N ASP A 271 -12.91 19.16 0.96
CA ASP A 271 -13.97 20.05 1.43
C ASP A 271 -15.23 19.96 0.55
N LEU A 272 -15.05 19.96 -0.79
CA LEU A 272 -16.16 19.77 -1.73
C LEU A 272 -16.89 18.44 -1.47
N THR A 273 -16.14 17.36 -1.28
CA THR A 273 -16.74 16.04 -1.02
C THR A 273 -17.51 16.03 0.30
N ILE A 274 -17.00 16.68 1.36
CA ILE A 274 -17.72 16.80 2.63
C ILE A 274 -19.05 17.56 2.45
N MET A 275 -19.05 18.63 1.69
CA MET A 275 -20.27 19.41 1.44
C MET A 275 -21.33 18.57 0.71
N GLU A 276 -20.94 17.85 -0.32
CA GLU A 276 -21.83 17.01 -1.11
C GLU A 276 -22.31 15.78 -0.33
N GLU A 277 -21.40 15.04 0.34
CA GLU A 277 -21.76 13.85 1.09
C GLU A 277 -22.60 14.17 2.33
N SER A 278 -22.33 15.32 2.99
CA SER A 278 -23.19 15.82 4.08
C SER A 278 -24.59 16.20 3.57
N ALA A 279 -24.69 16.80 2.37
CA ALA A 279 -25.97 17.11 1.76
C ALA A 279 -26.76 15.82 1.40
N GLU A 280 -26.08 14.83 0.82
CA GLU A 280 -26.67 13.51 0.55
C GLU A 280 -27.16 12.82 1.84
N PHE A 281 -26.37 12.87 2.92
CA PHE A 281 -26.76 12.31 4.21
C PHE A 281 -28.05 12.96 4.75
N LEU A 282 -28.09 14.30 4.77
CA LEU A 282 -29.27 15.05 5.23
C LEU A 282 -30.51 14.78 4.37
N ASP A 283 -30.34 14.67 3.04
CA ASP A 283 -31.42 14.32 2.13
C ASP A 283 -31.98 12.90 2.43
N ARG A 284 -31.07 11.90 2.63
CA ARG A 284 -31.47 10.53 3.00
C ARG A 284 -32.22 10.48 4.33
N VAL A 285 -31.80 11.28 5.32
CA VAL A 285 -32.49 11.36 6.63
C VAL A 285 -33.87 12.01 6.48
N ALA A 286 -33.97 13.11 5.72
CA ALA A 286 -35.21 13.86 5.55
C ALA A 286 -36.25 13.14 4.70
N ASN A 287 -35.82 12.44 3.65
CA ASN A 287 -36.69 11.86 2.64
C ASN A 287 -36.80 10.31 2.72
N GLY A 288 -36.32 9.69 3.80
CA GLY A 288 -36.42 8.26 4.02
C GLY A 288 -35.52 7.41 3.12
N GLY A 289 -34.33 7.92 2.78
CA GLY A 289 -33.33 7.20 1.99
C GLY A 289 -32.65 6.06 2.77
N THR A 290 -31.84 5.26 2.07
CA THR A 290 -31.17 4.09 2.66
C THR A 290 -30.06 4.51 3.65
N LEU A 291 -30.17 4.03 4.89
CA LEU A 291 -29.23 4.23 5.97
C LEU A 291 -28.72 2.86 6.52
N PRO A 292 -27.53 2.78 7.11
CA PRO A 292 -26.54 3.86 7.25
C PRO A 292 -25.94 4.29 5.90
N LEU A 293 -25.55 5.56 5.78
CA LEU A 293 -24.73 6.03 4.66
C LEU A 293 -23.29 5.56 4.86
N MET A 294 -22.72 4.91 3.86
CA MET A 294 -21.34 4.45 3.83
C MET A 294 -20.55 5.27 2.80
N THR A 295 -19.40 5.81 3.18
CA THR A 295 -18.59 6.62 2.26
C THR A 295 -18.05 5.80 1.07
N SER A 296 -17.91 6.45 -0.10
CA SER A 296 -17.41 5.87 -1.36
C SER A 296 -15.92 6.17 -1.64
N TRP A 297 -15.20 6.79 -0.74
CA TRP A 297 -13.87 7.36 -1.03
C TRP A 297 -12.73 6.34 -1.11
N CYS A 298 -12.90 5.17 -0.54
CA CYS A 298 -11.96 4.08 -0.66
C CYS A 298 -12.37 3.15 -1.82
N PRO A 299 -11.67 3.15 -2.97
CA PRO A 299 -12.04 2.32 -4.11
C PRO A 299 -11.91 0.82 -3.84
N ALA A 300 -11.01 0.43 -2.92
CA ALA A 300 -10.90 -0.95 -2.48
C ALA A 300 -12.14 -1.37 -1.68
N TRP A 301 -12.65 -0.51 -0.81
CA TRP A 301 -13.90 -0.72 -0.07
C TRP A 301 -15.10 -0.82 -1.01
N VAL A 302 -15.24 0.13 -1.94
CA VAL A 302 -16.35 0.12 -2.91
C VAL A 302 -16.36 -1.18 -3.69
N LYS A 303 -15.21 -1.60 -4.26
CA LYS A 303 -15.10 -2.86 -4.99
C LYS A 303 -15.36 -4.09 -4.11
N PHE A 304 -14.95 -4.05 -2.85
CA PHE A 304 -15.21 -5.12 -1.90
C PHE A 304 -16.72 -5.28 -1.66
N VAL A 305 -17.45 -4.19 -1.43
CA VAL A 305 -18.91 -4.24 -1.31
C VAL A 305 -19.57 -4.69 -2.60
N GLU A 306 -19.13 -4.20 -3.75
CA GLU A 306 -19.68 -4.61 -5.05
C GLU A 306 -19.57 -6.13 -5.28
N ASN A 307 -18.48 -6.76 -4.79
CA ASN A 307 -18.21 -8.17 -5.02
C ASN A 307 -18.83 -9.09 -3.94
N GLU A 308 -18.68 -8.72 -2.66
CA GLU A 308 -18.97 -9.62 -1.54
C GLU A 308 -20.29 -9.28 -0.82
N TYR A 309 -20.73 -8.03 -0.91
CA TYR A 309 -21.93 -7.52 -0.22
C TYR A 309 -22.77 -6.62 -1.13
N PRO A 310 -23.23 -7.10 -2.31
CA PRO A 310 -23.95 -6.27 -3.28
C PRO A 310 -25.24 -5.66 -2.75
N GLU A 311 -25.84 -6.25 -1.70
CA GLU A 311 -27.01 -5.72 -1.01
C GLU A 311 -26.75 -4.36 -0.32
N PHE A 312 -25.50 -4.05 0.04
CA PHE A 312 -25.12 -2.75 0.62
C PHE A 312 -24.76 -1.68 -0.41
N LYS A 313 -24.84 -1.95 -1.71
CA LYS A 313 -24.62 -0.91 -2.73
C LYS A 313 -25.49 0.34 -2.54
N PRO A 314 -26.80 0.23 -2.19
CA PRO A 314 -27.63 1.41 -1.93
C PRO A 314 -27.18 2.24 -0.72
N ASN A 315 -26.42 1.63 0.20
CA ASN A 315 -25.88 2.32 1.37
C ASN A 315 -24.64 3.16 1.03
N ILE A 316 -23.92 2.83 -0.06
CA ILE A 316 -22.72 3.58 -0.45
C ILE A 316 -23.15 4.97 -0.95
N SER A 317 -22.40 6.01 -0.56
CA SER A 317 -22.57 7.37 -1.06
C SER A 317 -22.44 7.40 -2.59
N THR A 318 -23.26 8.21 -3.24
CA THR A 318 -23.21 8.46 -4.67
C THR A 318 -22.10 9.45 -5.05
N CYS A 319 -21.48 10.09 -4.06
CA CYS A 319 -20.39 11.02 -4.24
C CYS A 319 -19.14 10.32 -4.78
N ARG A 320 -18.41 10.97 -5.67
CA ARG A 320 -17.06 10.55 -6.06
C ARG A 320 -16.07 10.83 -4.92
N SER A 321 -14.94 10.14 -4.93
CA SER A 321 -13.85 10.47 -4.01
C SER A 321 -13.27 11.86 -4.30
N PRO A 322 -12.55 12.49 -3.33
CA PRO A 322 -11.84 13.74 -3.58
C PRO A 322 -10.94 13.72 -4.82
N GLN A 323 -10.26 12.59 -5.08
CA GLN A 323 -9.49 12.40 -6.32
C GLN A 323 -10.38 12.54 -7.56
N GLY A 324 -11.50 11.83 -7.59
CA GLY A 324 -12.42 11.83 -8.74
C GLY A 324 -13.12 13.18 -8.92
N MET A 325 -13.57 13.81 -7.82
CA MET A 325 -14.21 15.12 -7.87
C MET A 325 -13.26 16.19 -8.39
N PHE A 326 -12.04 16.28 -7.84
CA PHE A 326 -11.11 17.32 -8.24
C PHE A 326 -10.66 17.16 -9.69
N SER A 327 -10.39 15.93 -10.12
CA SER A 327 -10.02 15.67 -11.51
C SER A 327 -11.14 16.06 -12.47
N ALA A 328 -12.39 15.79 -12.10
CA ALA A 328 -13.56 16.21 -12.86
C ALA A 328 -13.66 17.74 -12.98
N VAL A 329 -13.46 18.45 -11.85
CA VAL A 329 -13.45 19.93 -11.82
C VAL A 329 -12.29 20.49 -12.66
N LEU A 330 -11.09 19.93 -12.52
CA LEU A 330 -9.91 20.37 -13.29
C LEU A 330 -10.10 20.14 -14.80
N LYS A 331 -10.62 18.98 -15.22
CA LYS A 331 -10.92 18.72 -16.62
C LYS A 331 -11.94 19.69 -17.18
N GLU A 332 -12.96 20.05 -16.44
CA GLU A 332 -13.96 21.05 -16.87
C GLU A 332 -13.38 22.47 -16.89
N TYR A 333 -12.61 22.84 -15.86
CA TYR A 333 -11.95 24.16 -15.81
C TYR A 333 -11.02 24.39 -17.00
N TYR A 334 -10.25 23.36 -17.42
CA TYR A 334 -9.35 23.44 -18.55
C TYR A 334 -9.99 23.08 -19.90
N ARG A 335 -11.28 22.78 -19.92
CA ARG A 335 -12.05 22.64 -21.14
C ARG A 335 -12.36 23.99 -21.77
N ASP A 336 -12.44 25.05 -20.96
CA ASP A 336 -12.52 26.41 -21.44
C ASP A 336 -11.23 26.78 -22.19
N GLU A 337 -11.37 27.29 -23.43
CA GLU A 337 -10.23 27.64 -24.30
C GLU A 337 -9.32 28.71 -23.67
N ALA A 338 -9.89 29.67 -22.91
CA ALA A 338 -9.13 30.69 -22.20
C ALA A 338 -8.20 30.06 -21.14
N ASN A 339 -8.65 29.00 -20.48
CA ASN A 339 -7.86 28.28 -19.47
C ASN A 339 -6.94 27.24 -20.12
N ALA A 340 -7.39 26.55 -21.17
CA ALA A 340 -6.63 25.54 -21.91
C ALA A 340 -5.44 26.12 -22.67
N LYS A 341 -5.56 27.33 -23.21
CA LYS A 341 -4.54 27.99 -24.04
C LYS A 341 -4.05 27.07 -25.20
N GLY A 342 -4.97 26.36 -25.83
CA GLY A 342 -4.69 25.45 -26.95
C GLY A 342 -3.97 24.15 -26.57
N LYS A 343 -3.77 23.82 -25.29
CA LYS A 343 -3.11 22.58 -24.84
C LYS A 343 -4.11 21.52 -24.39
N LYS A 344 -3.80 20.25 -24.64
CA LYS A 344 -4.50 19.13 -24.03
C LYS A 344 -4.13 19.04 -22.55
N THR A 345 -5.11 18.91 -21.66
CA THR A 345 -4.86 18.77 -20.23
C THR A 345 -4.77 17.30 -19.79
N VAL A 346 -3.67 16.96 -19.14
CA VAL A 346 -3.40 15.69 -18.48
C VAL A 346 -3.44 15.93 -16.97
N VAL A 347 -4.32 15.20 -16.27
CA VAL A 347 -4.47 15.27 -14.81
C VAL A 347 -3.77 14.09 -14.15
N VAL A 348 -2.76 14.37 -13.35
CA VAL A 348 -2.02 13.41 -12.56
C VAL A 348 -2.47 13.50 -11.10
N SER A 349 -2.67 12.36 -10.45
CA SER A 349 -2.99 12.29 -9.01
C SER A 349 -1.86 11.63 -8.25
N ILE A 350 -1.37 12.26 -7.17
CA ILE A 350 -0.38 11.66 -6.26
C ILE A 350 -1.11 11.20 -5.01
N MET A 351 -1.20 9.87 -4.83
CA MET A 351 -2.04 9.23 -3.84
C MET A 351 -1.26 8.21 -2.99
N PRO A 352 -1.55 8.05 -1.69
CA PRO A 352 -0.90 7.07 -0.84
C PRO A 352 -1.45 5.64 -1.01
N CYS A 353 -2.25 5.38 -2.03
CA CYS A 353 -3.03 4.16 -2.21
C CYS A 353 -2.93 3.62 -3.64
N THR A 354 -2.69 2.31 -3.78
CA THR A 354 -2.64 1.64 -5.10
C THR A 354 -4.03 1.43 -5.72
N ALA A 355 -5.07 1.29 -4.88
CA ALA A 355 -6.45 1.15 -5.37
C ALA A 355 -6.97 2.40 -6.10
N LYS A 356 -6.35 3.57 -5.88
CA LYS A 356 -6.65 4.80 -6.63
C LYS A 356 -6.32 4.71 -8.12
N LYS A 357 -5.39 3.82 -8.50
CA LYS A 357 -5.12 3.47 -9.90
C LYS A 357 -6.30 2.70 -10.52
N TYR A 358 -6.88 1.78 -9.75
CA TYR A 358 -8.09 1.07 -10.16
C TYR A 358 -9.29 2.03 -10.28
N GLU A 359 -9.49 2.93 -9.31
CA GLU A 359 -10.54 3.95 -9.37
C GLU A 359 -10.44 4.79 -10.65
N ALA A 360 -9.24 5.30 -10.94
CA ALA A 360 -8.99 6.10 -12.14
C ALA A 360 -9.29 5.35 -13.47
N ALA A 361 -9.16 4.03 -13.46
CA ALA A 361 -9.40 3.19 -14.63
C ALA A 361 -10.88 2.75 -14.79
N ARG A 362 -11.76 3.03 -13.83
CA ARG A 362 -13.19 2.67 -13.92
C ARG A 362 -13.86 3.50 -15.02
N PRO A 363 -14.70 2.88 -15.88
CA PRO A 363 -15.36 3.60 -16.99
C PRO A 363 -16.21 4.78 -16.54
N GLU A 364 -16.91 4.65 -15.39
CA GLU A 364 -17.75 5.70 -14.83
C GLU A 364 -17.00 6.89 -14.25
N MET A 365 -15.67 6.79 -14.10
CA MET A 365 -14.81 7.89 -13.64
C MET A 365 -14.30 8.77 -14.78
N GLY A 366 -14.90 8.63 -15.96
CA GLY A 366 -14.64 9.46 -17.13
C GLY A 366 -15.87 10.20 -17.62
N ARG A 367 -15.66 11.17 -18.49
CA ARG A 367 -16.68 11.94 -19.19
C ARG A 367 -16.24 12.25 -20.61
N HIS A 368 -17.19 12.41 -21.53
CA HIS A 368 -16.92 12.77 -22.91
C HIS A 368 -15.91 11.84 -23.63
N GLY A 369 -15.89 10.54 -23.25
CA GLY A 369 -14.97 9.55 -23.83
C GLY A 369 -13.54 9.59 -23.31
N HIS A 370 -13.26 10.37 -22.24
CA HIS A 370 -11.95 10.49 -21.62
C HIS A 370 -12.04 10.27 -20.11
N GLN A 371 -11.00 9.69 -19.52
CA GLN A 371 -10.88 9.58 -18.06
C GLN A 371 -10.62 10.97 -17.44
N ASP A 372 -11.20 11.23 -16.27
CA ASP A 372 -10.95 12.47 -15.52
C ASP A 372 -9.54 12.46 -14.89
N VAL A 373 -9.03 11.29 -14.50
CA VAL A 373 -7.64 11.08 -14.04
C VAL A 373 -6.87 10.31 -15.11
N ASP A 374 -5.82 10.90 -15.66
CA ASP A 374 -5.02 10.25 -16.71
C ASP A 374 -3.93 9.33 -16.14
N ALA A 375 -3.36 9.68 -14.98
CA ALA A 375 -2.34 8.86 -14.31
C ALA A 375 -2.39 9.01 -12.79
N VAL A 376 -2.11 7.92 -12.07
CA VAL A 376 -2.00 7.94 -10.61
C VAL A 376 -0.60 7.51 -10.21
N LEU A 377 0.11 8.39 -9.50
CA LEU A 377 1.40 8.10 -8.89
C LEU A 377 1.21 7.81 -7.39
N THR A 378 1.81 6.73 -6.93
CA THR A 378 1.91 6.49 -5.49
C THR A 378 2.99 7.38 -4.87
N THR A 379 2.95 7.59 -3.56
CA THR A 379 4.00 8.30 -2.81
C THR A 379 5.41 7.77 -3.12
N ARG A 380 5.55 6.46 -3.34
CA ARG A 380 6.84 5.83 -3.69
C ARG A 380 7.27 6.10 -5.12
N GLU A 381 6.33 6.17 -6.05
CA GLU A 381 6.62 6.56 -7.45
C GLU A 381 7.06 8.02 -7.49
N LEU A 382 6.38 8.91 -6.75
CA LEU A 382 6.83 10.31 -6.62
C LEU A 382 8.27 10.40 -6.11
N ALA A 383 8.60 9.69 -5.02
CA ALA A 383 9.96 9.69 -4.50
C ALA A 383 10.99 9.13 -5.50
N LYS A 384 10.61 8.14 -6.33
CA LYS A 384 11.46 7.64 -7.42
C LYS A 384 11.67 8.72 -8.49
N LEU A 385 10.61 9.42 -8.92
CA LEU A 385 10.67 10.48 -9.92
C LEU A 385 11.59 11.62 -9.47
N ILE A 386 11.44 12.09 -8.22
CA ILE A 386 12.29 13.14 -7.65
C ILE A 386 13.77 12.71 -7.64
N LYS A 387 14.05 11.46 -7.29
CA LYS A 387 15.42 10.91 -7.31
C LYS A 387 15.96 10.75 -8.73
N TYR A 388 15.10 10.35 -9.68
CA TYR A 388 15.46 10.15 -11.07
C TYR A 388 15.96 11.44 -11.74
N VAL A 389 15.32 12.58 -11.46
CA VAL A 389 15.74 13.89 -11.98
C VAL A 389 16.87 14.53 -11.17
N GLY A 390 17.37 13.87 -10.12
CA GLY A 390 18.50 14.34 -9.35
C GLY A 390 18.21 15.54 -8.43
N ILE A 391 16.94 15.78 -8.08
CA ILE A 391 16.57 16.88 -7.18
C ILE A 391 17.05 16.58 -5.76
N ARG A 392 17.85 17.48 -5.19
CA ARG A 392 18.25 17.47 -3.79
C ARG A 392 17.08 17.92 -2.91
N PHE A 393 16.22 16.95 -2.58
CA PHE A 393 14.97 17.20 -1.86
C PHE A 393 15.17 17.80 -0.47
N ASP A 394 16.27 17.48 0.18
CA ASP A 394 16.69 18.04 1.47
C ASP A 394 16.99 19.55 1.40
N MET A 395 17.48 20.04 0.25
CA MET A 395 17.97 21.41 0.05
C MET A 395 17.02 22.28 -0.80
N ILE A 396 15.98 21.70 -1.41
CA ILE A 396 15.09 22.47 -2.29
C ILE A 396 14.31 23.51 -1.45
N PRO A 397 14.26 24.81 -1.86
CA PRO A 397 13.42 25.78 -1.20
C PRO A 397 11.93 25.40 -1.39
N GLU A 398 11.13 25.73 -0.40
CA GLU A 398 9.69 25.45 -0.44
C GLU A 398 8.96 26.36 -1.44
N ASN A 399 7.87 25.85 -1.99
CA ASN A 399 6.95 26.60 -2.83
C ASN A 399 5.50 26.35 -2.36
N THR A 400 4.57 27.15 -2.84
CA THR A 400 3.15 27.09 -2.53
C THR A 400 2.37 26.45 -3.67
N PHE A 401 1.20 25.93 -3.35
CA PHE A 401 0.25 25.42 -4.35
C PHE A 401 -0.26 26.51 -5.29
N ASP A 402 -0.59 26.12 -6.50
CA ASP A 402 -1.42 26.91 -7.39
C ASP A 402 -2.88 26.83 -6.94
N SER A 403 -3.57 27.96 -6.87
CA SER A 403 -4.92 28.02 -6.29
C SER A 403 -5.90 28.86 -7.13
N PRO A 404 -6.01 28.64 -8.46
CA PRO A 404 -6.94 29.42 -9.27
C PRO A 404 -8.42 29.16 -8.94
N LEU A 405 -8.72 28.03 -8.30
CA LEU A 405 -10.06 27.63 -7.86
C LEU A 405 -10.32 27.94 -6.38
N GLY A 406 -9.34 28.47 -5.66
CA GLY A 406 -9.38 28.69 -4.21
C GLY A 406 -8.54 27.72 -3.42
N THR A 407 -8.56 27.84 -2.10
CA THR A 407 -7.81 27.02 -1.15
C THR A 407 -8.75 26.16 -0.32
N GLY A 408 -8.29 24.96 0.08
CA GLY A 408 -9.03 24.11 1.00
C GLY A 408 -8.93 24.56 2.45
N SER A 409 -9.82 24.04 3.27
CA SER A 409 -9.93 24.35 4.70
C SER A 409 -9.17 23.36 5.59
N GLY A 410 -9.17 23.61 6.90
CA GLY A 410 -8.65 22.66 7.90
C GLY A 410 -9.44 21.35 7.95
N ALA A 411 -10.73 21.35 7.58
CA ALA A 411 -11.56 20.15 7.53
C ALA A 411 -11.04 19.13 6.51
N GLY A 412 -10.68 19.56 5.30
CA GLY A 412 -10.07 18.69 4.31
C GLY A 412 -8.67 18.20 4.71
N ALA A 413 -7.93 18.98 5.52
CA ALA A 413 -6.60 18.60 5.97
C ALA A 413 -6.62 17.40 6.94
N ILE A 414 -7.61 17.28 7.81
CA ILE A 414 -7.74 16.17 8.78
C ILE A 414 -8.04 14.83 8.13
N PHE A 415 -8.36 14.76 6.85
CA PHE A 415 -8.50 13.49 6.10
C PHE A 415 -7.23 12.63 6.10
N GLY A 416 -6.08 13.23 6.35
CA GLY A 416 -4.84 12.51 6.54
C GLY A 416 -4.74 11.74 7.86
N ALA A 417 -5.65 12.00 8.81
CA ALA A 417 -5.70 11.38 10.12
C ALA A 417 -6.82 10.32 10.21
N THR A 418 -6.63 9.33 11.09
CA THR A 418 -7.65 8.30 11.35
C THR A 418 -8.95 8.94 11.88
N GLY A 419 -10.08 8.62 11.23
CA GLY A 419 -11.39 9.16 11.60
C GLY A 419 -11.67 10.59 11.10
N GLY A 420 -10.69 11.28 10.51
CA GLY A 420 -10.82 12.70 10.13
C GLY A 420 -11.91 12.97 9.10
N VAL A 421 -12.14 12.03 8.19
CA VAL A 421 -13.25 12.10 7.21
C VAL A 421 -14.60 12.17 7.92
N MET A 422 -14.87 11.23 8.83
CA MET A 422 -16.13 11.17 9.58
C MET A 422 -16.27 12.40 10.49
N GLU A 423 -15.19 12.84 11.12
CA GLU A 423 -15.19 14.04 11.95
C GLU A 423 -15.61 15.27 11.15
N ALA A 424 -15.01 15.50 9.98
CA ALA A 424 -15.36 16.62 9.12
C ALA A 424 -16.83 16.59 8.67
N ALA A 425 -17.32 15.42 8.25
CA ALA A 425 -18.72 15.23 7.86
C ALA A 425 -19.69 15.52 9.01
N LEU A 426 -19.43 14.95 10.20
CA LEU A 426 -20.30 15.16 11.37
C LEU A 426 -20.32 16.61 11.84
N ARG A 427 -19.19 17.32 11.82
CA ARG A 427 -19.14 18.76 12.13
C ARG A 427 -20.00 19.55 11.13
N THR A 428 -19.84 19.30 9.85
CA THR A 428 -20.61 19.98 8.80
C THR A 428 -22.11 19.73 8.92
N VAL A 429 -22.52 18.47 9.18
CA VAL A 429 -23.93 18.13 9.42
C VAL A 429 -24.47 18.83 10.66
N TYR A 430 -23.71 18.81 11.76
CA TYR A 430 -24.12 19.47 13.00
C TYR A 430 -24.35 20.98 12.80
N GLU A 431 -23.42 21.67 12.13
CA GLU A 431 -23.55 23.09 11.82
C GLU A 431 -24.76 23.38 10.93
N LYS A 432 -24.97 22.58 9.88
CA LYS A 432 -26.14 22.74 8.98
C LYS A 432 -27.47 22.54 9.69
N VAL A 433 -27.55 21.63 10.66
CA VAL A 433 -28.80 21.33 11.39
C VAL A 433 -29.04 22.33 12.53
N THR A 434 -27.99 22.71 13.26
CA THR A 434 -28.14 23.50 14.50
C THR A 434 -27.84 25.00 14.32
N GLY A 435 -27.18 25.37 13.24
CA GLY A 435 -26.64 26.73 13.03
C GLY A 435 -25.51 27.12 14.02
N LYS A 436 -24.93 26.13 14.73
CA LYS A 436 -23.88 26.34 15.73
C LYS A 436 -22.63 25.61 15.33
N GLU A 437 -21.47 26.17 15.61
CA GLU A 437 -20.19 25.53 15.43
C GLU A 437 -20.10 24.27 16.31
N ALA A 438 -19.65 23.15 15.73
CA ALA A 438 -19.46 21.89 16.44
C ALA A 438 -18.23 21.97 17.36
N THR A 439 -18.38 21.56 18.62
CA THR A 439 -17.24 21.33 19.51
C THR A 439 -16.38 20.18 18.98
N PRO A 440 -15.08 20.10 19.35
CA PRO A 440 -14.24 18.95 19.00
C PRO A 440 -14.91 17.64 19.37
N LEU A 441 -14.95 16.71 18.43
CA LEU A 441 -15.56 15.41 18.64
C LEU A 441 -14.53 14.48 19.29
N GLU A 442 -14.86 13.89 20.43
CA GLU A 442 -14.06 12.81 21.03
C GLU A 442 -14.45 11.47 20.41
N PHE A 443 -13.43 10.73 19.96
CA PHE A 443 -13.60 9.39 19.42
C PHE A 443 -13.03 8.37 20.42
N GLU A 444 -13.76 7.29 20.64
CA GLU A 444 -13.29 6.15 21.43
C GLU A 444 -12.61 5.12 20.52
N ASP A 445 -11.57 4.47 21.00
CA ASP A 445 -10.96 3.33 20.29
C ASP A 445 -11.94 2.13 20.30
N VAL A 446 -12.06 1.47 19.15
CA VAL A 446 -12.87 0.25 19.04
C VAL A 446 -12.24 -0.84 19.90
N ARG A 447 -13.02 -1.53 20.72
CA ARG A 447 -12.55 -2.60 21.62
C ARG A 447 -11.67 -3.61 20.87
N GLY A 448 -10.43 -3.75 21.33
CA GLY A 448 -9.45 -4.69 20.80
C GLY A 448 -8.70 -4.23 19.54
N PHE A 449 -8.86 -2.96 19.14
CA PHE A 449 -8.21 -2.41 17.96
C PHE A 449 -7.59 -1.04 18.27
N ASP A 450 -6.35 -1.03 18.70
CA ASP A 450 -5.60 0.22 18.89
C ASP A 450 -5.53 1.03 17.58
N GLY A 451 -5.95 2.29 17.63
CA GLY A 451 -5.91 3.20 16.49
C GLY A 451 -7.09 3.10 15.51
N ILE A 452 -8.08 2.24 15.74
CA ILE A 452 -9.39 2.27 15.08
C ILE A 452 -10.36 3.00 15.99
N LYS A 453 -10.91 4.10 15.50
CA LYS A 453 -11.79 4.98 16.29
C LYS A 453 -13.24 4.75 15.92
N ASP A 454 -14.09 4.66 16.91
CA ASP A 454 -15.55 4.63 16.80
C ASP A 454 -16.14 5.85 17.48
N ARG A 455 -17.25 6.33 16.93
CA ARG A 455 -18.14 7.25 17.62
C ARG A 455 -19.57 6.86 17.34
N LYS A 456 -20.30 6.52 18.38
CA LYS A 456 -21.76 6.47 18.32
C LYS A 456 -22.29 7.89 18.16
N SER A 457 -22.83 8.21 16.98
CA SER A 457 -23.72 9.35 16.85
C SER A 457 -24.99 9.03 17.64
N VAL A 458 -25.17 9.65 18.80
CA VAL A 458 -26.46 9.72 19.44
C VAL A 458 -27.20 10.88 18.75
N VAL A 459 -28.02 10.55 17.77
CA VAL A 459 -29.02 11.46 17.21
C VAL A 459 -30.30 11.28 18.02
#